data_10e24e8fd485d73fc958a9d1dced20d3
#
_entry.id   10e24e8fd485d73fc958a9d1dced20d3
#
_cell.length_a   1.000
_cell.length_b   1.000
_cell.length_c   1.000
_cell.angle_alpha   90.00
_cell.angle_beta   90.00
_cell.angle_gamma   90.00
#
_symmetry.space_group_name_H-M   'P 1'
#
loop_
_entity.id
_entity.type
_entity.pdbx_description
1 polymer ?
#
loop_
_entity_poly.entity_id
_entity_poly.type
_entity_poly.pdbx_seq_one_letter_code
_entity_poly.pdbx_strand_id
1 'polypeptide(L)'
;TRRVTHTGGSAAASALAFFQTAAGTPEQESYLAVAVLWDGADVGVPSALFRWRADGLRTREDGSRAYGLGFEFAAAIPTRAAAAMQHAALPGTQGLLLVANGQGQDAQVPGAATVDVYSTGRGRNLTLLQQIPSMGAADVAVFEIEDQHFVAVANRQSRAPADASDAAEHAVYDQQSE
;
A
#
# COMPACT_ATOMS: atom_id res chain seq x y z
N THR A 1 7.51 12.00 -19.97
CA THR A 1 7.74 11.07 -18.87
C THR A 1 8.38 11.84 -17.76
N ARG A 2 7.58 12.36 -16.81
CA ARG A 2 8.16 12.88 -15.57
C ARG A 2 8.66 11.66 -14.82
N ARG A 3 9.93 11.34 -14.98
CA ARG A 3 10.64 10.46 -14.07
C ARG A 3 10.42 11.08 -12.71
N VAL A 4 9.79 10.38 -11.79
CA VAL A 4 9.94 10.68 -10.38
C VAL A 4 11.39 10.33 -10.08
N THR A 5 12.29 11.24 -10.38
CA THR A 5 13.67 11.15 -9.94
C THR A 5 13.63 11.53 -8.48
N HIS A 6 13.60 10.54 -7.59
CA HIS A 6 14.10 10.74 -6.26
C HIS A 6 15.57 11.13 -6.42
N THR A 7 15.85 12.43 -6.29
CA THR A 7 17.22 12.94 -6.27
C THR A 7 17.84 12.49 -4.96
N GLY A 8 18.61 11.40 -5.02
CA GLY A 8 19.58 11.09 -3.99
C GLY A 8 19.48 9.79 -3.23
N GLY A 9 18.56 8.87 -3.54
CA GLY A 9 18.51 7.58 -2.86
C GLY A 9 17.80 6.51 -3.69
N SER A 10 18.18 5.24 -3.52
CA SER A 10 17.46 4.12 -4.11
C SER A 10 16.18 3.90 -3.32
N ALA A 11 15.04 4.37 -3.82
CA ALA A 11 13.76 4.02 -3.22
C ALA A 11 13.55 2.50 -3.27
N ALA A 12 13.34 1.89 -2.11
CA ALA A 12 13.05 0.47 -2.00
C ALA A 12 11.55 0.24 -2.14
N ALA A 13 11.11 -0.21 -3.31
CA ALA A 13 9.77 -0.74 -3.49
C ALA A 13 9.68 -2.11 -2.81
N SER A 14 8.68 -2.30 -1.96
CA SER A 14 8.49 -3.53 -1.17
C SER A 14 7.37 -4.41 -1.71
N ALA A 15 6.33 -3.82 -2.30
CA ALA A 15 5.20 -4.55 -2.83
C ALA A 15 4.53 -3.82 -3.99
N LEU A 16 3.78 -4.57 -4.77
CA LEU A 16 2.98 -4.09 -5.89
C LEU A 16 1.56 -4.64 -5.76
N ALA A 17 0.55 -3.80 -5.99
CA ALA A 17 -0.83 -4.22 -6.10
C ALA A 17 -1.43 -3.71 -7.42
N PHE A 18 -1.80 -4.63 -8.29
CA PHE A 18 -2.53 -4.30 -9.52
C PHE A 18 -4.02 -4.50 -9.29
N PHE A 19 -4.82 -3.55 -9.78
CA PHE A 19 -6.28 -3.66 -9.70
C PHE A 19 -6.98 -2.89 -10.82
N GLN A 20 -8.26 -3.20 -10.98
CA GLN A 20 -9.13 -2.53 -11.94
C GLN A 20 -10.36 -2.00 -11.22
N THR A 21 -10.73 -0.76 -11.53
CA THR A 21 -11.99 -0.16 -11.09
C THR A 21 -13.01 -0.31 -12.20
N ALA A 22 -14.29 -0.40 -11.82
CA ALA A 22 -15.40 -0.57 -12.77
C ALA A 22 -15.18 -1.71 -13.77
N ALA A 23 -14.63 -2.83 -13.28
CA ALA A 23 -14.27 -3.98 -14.11
C ALA A 23 -15.48 -4.47 -14.92
N GLY A 24 -15.24 -4.76 -16.22
CA GLY A 24 -16.29 -5.20 -17.14
C GLY A 24 -17.17 -4.09 -17.70
N THR A 25 -16.91 -2.82 -17.43
CA THR A 25 -17.62 -1.68 -18.00
C THR A 25 -16.75 -0.87 -18.95
N PRO A 26 -17.31 -0.04 -19.84
CA PRO A 26 -16.53 0.86 -20.69
C PRO A 26 -15.68 1.90 -19.91
N GLU A 27 -16.01 2.11 -18.63
CA GLU A 27 -15.32 3.03 -17.73
C GLU A 27 -14.19 2.34 -16.93
N GLN A 28 -13.86 1.10 -17.30
CA GLN A 28 -12.80 0.34 -16.63
C GLN A 28 -11.46 1.06 -16.70
N GLU A 29 -10.85 1.24 -15.55
CA GLU A 29 -9.51 1.77 -15.42
C GLU A 29 -8.62 0.76 -14.70
N SER A 30 -7.34 0.70 -15.11
CA SER A 30 -6.35 -0.18 -14.51
C SER A 30 -5.31 0.64 -13.74
N TYR A 31 -4.99 0.18 -12.55
CA TYR A 31 -4.07 0.84 -11.63
C TYR A 31 -2.99 -0.10 -11.14
N LEU A 32 -1.83 0.47 -10.84
CA LEU A 32 -0.71 -0.17 -10.16
C LEU A 32 -0.34 0.68 -8.95
N ALA A 33 -0.53 0.15 -7.75
CA ALA A 33 0.00 0.75 -6.54
C ALA A 33 1.38 0.15 -6.24
N VAL A 34 2.32 1.01 -5.86
CA VAL A 34 3.71 0.67 -5.55
C VAL A 34 3.98 1.08 -4.12
N ALA A 35 4.17 0.11 -3.23
CA ALA A 35 4.57 0.35 -1.86
C ALA A 35 6.03 0.77 -1.78
N VAL A 36 6.32 1.83 -1.06
CA VAL A 36 7.68 2.31 -0.83
C VAL A 36 8.03 2.14 0.65
N LEU A 37 9.02 1.30 0.91
CA LEU A 37 9.49 1.03 2.27
C LEU A 37 10.40 2.14 2.80
N TRP A 38 11.30 2.65 1.93
CA TRP A 38 12.36 3.57 2.31
C TRP A 38 12.97 4.21 1.05
N ASP A 39 13.46 5.44 1.13
CA ASP A 39 14.07 6.15 -0.01
C ASP A 39 15.58 6.35 0.12
N GLY A 40 16.20 5.72 1.11
CA GLY A 40 17.61 5.88 1.40
C GLY A 40 17.88 6.83 2.57
N ALA A 41 16.91 7.64 2.97
CA ALA A 41 17.04 8.61 4.05
C ALA A 41 15.87 8.56 5.04
N ASP A 42 14.64 8.34 4.55
CA ASP A 42 13.41 8.37 5.36
C ASP A 42 12.52 7.17 5.07
N VAL A 43 11.73 6.81 6.06
CA VAL A 43 10.66 5.81 5.98
C VAL A 43 9.27 6.44 5.81
N GLY A 44 9.16 7.75 6.03
CA GLY A 44 7.94 8.55 5.81
C GLY A 44 7.67 8.88 4.35
N VAL A 45 8.16 8.06 3.44
CA VAL A 45 8.04 8.27 1.99
C VAL A 45 6.67 7.82 1.51
N PRO A 46 5.95 8.68 0.76
CA PRO A 46 4.68 8.27 0.19
C PRO A 46 4.88 7.18 -0.87
N SER A 47 4.00 6.21 -0.85
CA SER A 47 3.84 5.23 -1.92
C SER A 47 3.17 5.86 -3.15
N ALA A 48 3.20 5.19 -4.27
CA ALA A 48 2.74 5.74 -5.53
C ALA A 48 1.60 4.92 -6.13
N LEU A 49 0.60 5.63 -6.64
CA LEU A 49 -0.45 5.07 -7.48
C LEU A 49 -0.20 5.49 -8.93
N PHE A 50 -0.21 4.52 -9.83
CA PHE A 50 -0.09 4.73 -11.26
C PHE A 50 -1.36 4.26 -11.95
N ARG A 51 -1.77 4.95 -13.03
CA ARG A 51 -2.87 4.57 -13.89
C ARG A 51 -2.35 4.10 -15.24
N TRP A 52 -2.89 3.01 -15.76
CA TRP A 52 -2.60 2.55 -17.10
C TRP A 52 -3.26 3.47 -18.13
N ARG A 53 -2.48 3.81 -19.15
CA ARG A 53 -2.92 4.56 -20.32
C ARG A 53 -2.64 3.77 -21.58
N ALA A 54 -3.70 3.38 -22.27
CA ALA A 54 -3.61 2.70 -23.55
C ALA A 54 -3.64 3.67 -24.74
N ASP A 55 -4.09 4.91 -24.52
CA ASP A 55 -4.55 5.86 -25.53
C ASP A 55 -3.73 7.15 -25.55
N GLY A 56 -2.45 7.06 -25.66
CA GLY A 56 -1.69 8.30 -25.57
C GLY A 56 -0.73 8.53 -26.70
N LEU A 57 -1.15 9.27 -27.72
CA LEU A 57 -0.19 10.03 -28.53
C LEU A 57 0.47 11.04 -27.59
N ARG A 58 1.68 10.73 -27.11
CA ARG A 58 2.47 11.67 -26.33
C ARG A 58 3.42 12.42 -27.26
N THR A 59 3.46 13.72 -27.12
CA THR A 59 4.53 14.52 -27.68
C THR A 59 5.73 14.39 -26.75
N ARG A 60 6.84 13.89 -27.24
CA ARG A 60 8.13 13.86 -26.52
C ARG A 60 8.70 15.27 -26.45
N GLU A 61 9.69 15.48 -25.56
CA GLU A 61 10.38 16.76 -25.43
C GLU A 61 11.05 17.23 -26.74
N ASP A 62 11.37 16.28 -27.63
CA ASP A 62 11.92 16.54 -28.98
C ASP A 62 10.84 16.89 -30.04
N GLY A 63 9.57 17.02 -29.63
CA GLY A 63 8.44 17.29 -30.52
C GLY A 63 7.91 16.07 -31.29
N SER A 64 8.54 14.92 -31.16
CA SER A 64 8.08 13.69 -31.80
C SER A 64 6.85 13.12 -31.08
N ARG A 65 5.96 12.47 -31.82
CA ARG A 65 4.79 11.79 -31.28
C ARG A 65 5.09 10.30 -31.11
N ALA A 66 4.89 9.80 -29.90
CA ALA A 66 4.96 8.38 -29.63
C ALA A 66 3.66 7.90 -28.96
N TYR A 67 3.22 6.70 -29.32
CA TYR A 67 2.16 6.03 -28.56
C TYR A 67 2.71 5.70 -27.18
N GLY A 68 2.17 6.36 -26.15
CA GLY A 68 2.54 6.12 -24.77
C GLY A 68 1.68 5.00 -24.20
N LEU A 69 2.07 3.74 -24.45
CA LEU A 69 1.58 2.65 -23.64
C LEU A 69 2.34 2.69 -22.31
N GLY A 70 1.64 2.69 -21.21
CA GLY A 70 2.32 2.60 -19.92
C GLY A 70 1.55 3.16 -18.75
N PHE A 71 2.17 3.04 -17.59
CA PHE A 71 1.68 3.59 -16.34
C PHE A 71 2.08 5.07 -16.20
N GLU A 72 1.10 5.91 -15.88
CA GLU A 72 1.30 7.31 -15.51
C GLU A 72 1.07 7.48 -14.02
N PHE A 73 1.88 8.33 -13.38
CA PHE A 73 1.65 8.72 -12.00
C PHE A 73 0.26 9.35 -11.85
N ALA A 74 -0.55 8.79 -10.96
CA ALA A 74 -1.92 9.23 -10.70
C ALA A 74 -2.03 9.98 -9.37
N ALA A 75 -1.47 9.42 -8.30
CA ALA A 75 -1.51 9.99 -6.96
C ALA A 75 -0.38 9.48 -6.06
N ALA A 76 -0.07 10.24 -5.02
CA ALA A 76 0.71 9.76 -3.88
C ALA A 76 -0.24 9.14 -2.85
N ILE A 77 0.20 8.05 -2.23
CA ILE A 77 -0.49 7.40 -1.12
C ILE A 77 0.33 7.70 0.13
N PRO A 78 -0.22 8.41 1.12
CA PRO A 78 0.49 8.66 2.37
C PRO A 78 0.81 7.33 3.06
N THR A 79 2.10 7.03 3.26
CA THR A 79 2.57 5.79 3.88
C THR A 79 3.79 6.03 4.74
N ARG A 80 4.10 5.08 5.63
CA ARG A 80 5.33 5.05 6.42
C ARG A 80 5.88 3.63 6.44
N ALA A 81 7.03 3.43 5.80
CA ALA A 81 7.63 2.11 5.63
C ALA A 81 6.60 1.09 5.13
N ALA A 82 5.88 1.42 4.04
CA ALA A 82 4.88 0.50 3.49
C ALA A 82 5.55 -0.83 3.11
N ALA A 83 5.16 -1.91 3.79
CA ALA A 83 5.76 -3.23 3.64
C ALA A 83 5.01 -4.07 2.61
N ALA A 84 3.68 -3.99 2.61
CA ALA A 84 2.82 -4.73 1.70
C ALA A 84 1.60 -3.89 1.26
N MET A 85 1.03 -4.27 0.13
CA MET A 85 -0.23 -3.76 -0.38
C MET A 85 -1.04 -4.89 -0.98
N GLN A 86 -2.35 -4.87 -0.73
CA GLN A 86 -3.28 -5.78 -1.39
C GLN A 86 -4.56 -5.05 -1.79
N HIS A 87 -5.07 -5.38 -2.97
CA HIS A 87 -6.39 -4.95 -3.41
C HIS A 87 -7.40 -6.09 -3.23
N ALA A 88 -8.57 -5.76 -2.68
CA ALA A 88 -9.72 -6.63 -2.58
C ALA A 88 -10.88 -6.06 -3.39
N ALA A 89 -11.36 -6.82 -4.36
CA ALA A 89 -12.60 -6.51 -5.08
C ALA A 89 -13.77 -7.06 -4.26
N LEU A 90 -14.57 -6.17 -3.69
CA LEU A 90 -15.75 -6.56 -2.93
C LEU A 90 -17.01 -6.40 -3.77
N PRO A 91 -17.92 -7.39 -3.77
CA PRO A 91 -19.17 -7.32 -4.51
C PRO A 91 -19.99 -6.07 -4.14
N GLY A 92 -20.50 -5.37 -5.15
CA GLY A 92 -21.33 -4.18 -4.94
C GLY A 92 -20.60 -2.94 -4.44
N THR A 93 -19.27 -3.00 -4.27
CA THR A 93 -18.43 -1.88 -3.84
C THR A 93 -17.39 -1.52 -4.89
N GLN A 94 -16.67 -0.42 -4.62
CA GLN A 94 -15.60 0.05 -5.50
C GLN A 94 -14.27 -0.66 -5.25
N GLY A 95 -14.23 -1.63 -4.33
CA GLY A 95 -13.02 -2.33 -3.90
C GLY A 95 -12.25 -1.56 -2.83
N LEU A 96 -11.34 -2.28 -2.19
CA LEU A 96 -10.47 -1.77 -1.13
C LEU A 96 -9.00 -1.96 -1.50
N LEU A 97 -8.18 -0.96 -1.19
CA LEU A 97 -6.73 -1.09 -1.18
C LEU A 97 -6.27 -1.05 0.27
N LEU A 98 -5.63 -2.12 0.72
CA LEU A 98 -5.04 -2.23 2.05
C LEU A 98 -3.55 -1.98 1.93
N VAL A 99 -3.01 -1.18 2.86
CA VAL A 99 -1.59 -0.83 2.92
C VAL A 99 -1.05 -1.14 4.30
N ALA A 100 -0.14 -2.09 4.39
CA ALA A 100 0.55 -2.43 5.63
C ALA A 100 1.70 -1.46 5.87
N ASN A 101 1.57 -0.54 6.84
CA ASN A 101 2.63 0.36 7.25
C ASN A 101 3.48 -0.30 8.34
N GLY A 102 4.78 -0.44 8.10
CA GLY A 102 5.71 -1.06 9.03
C GLY A 102 6.10 -0.15 10.21
N GLN A 103 5.78 1.16 10.13
CA GLN A 103 6.04 2.13 11.18
C GLN A 103 4.83 3.05 11.41
N GLY A 104 4.64 3.48 12.65
CA GLY A 104 3.60 4.42 13.03
C GLY A 104 3.91 5.87 12.63
N GLN A 105 2.88 6.72 12.68
CA GLN A 105 3.03 8.16 12.47
C GLN A 105 3.81 8.84 13.60
N ASP A 106 3.72 8.29 14.80
CA ASP A 106 4.47 8.77 15.95
C ASP A 106 5.74 7.92 16.10
N ALA A 107 6.87 8.49 15.70
CA ALA A 107 8.18 7.85 15.82
C ALA A 107 8.60 7.63 17.29
N GLN A 108 7.90 8.27 18.24
CA GLN A 108 8.16 8.15 19.68
C GLN A 108 7.43 6.96 20.32
N VAL A 109 6.46 6.36 19.62
CA VAL A 109 5.79 5.15 20.06
C VAL A 109 6.35 3.96 19.28
N PRO A 110 7.33 3.23 19.85
CA PRO A 110 7.89 2.07 19.17
C PRO A 110 6.79 1.05 18.84
N GLY A 111 6.74 0.62 17.59
CA GLY A 111 5.81 -0.41 17.13
C GLY A 111 4.39 0.08 16.79
N ALA A 112 4.04 1.34 17.01
CA ALA A 112 2.78 1.87 16.54
C ALA A 112 2.81 1.94 15.01
N ALA A 113 2.05 1.09 14.36
CA ALA A 113 1.88 1.04 12.91
C ALA A 113 0.40 0.83 12.60
N THR A 114 0.02 0.96 11.34
CA THR A 114 -1.35 0.75 10.92
C THR A 114 -1.42 -0.06 9.64
N VAL A 115 -2.53 -0.77 9.46
CA VAL A 115 -2.98 -1.14 8.12
C VAL A 115 -4.01 -0.09 7.72
N ASP A 116 -3.69 0.67 6.68
CA ASP A 116 -4.57 1.70 6.15
C ASP A 116 -5.46 1.10 5.07
N VAL A 117 -6.78 1.27 5.23
CA VAL A 117 -7.79 0.76 4.31
C VAL A 117 -8.35 1.93 3.50
N TYR A 118 -8.15 1.88 2.20
CA TYR A 118 -8.64 2.89 1.27
C TYR A 118 -9.76 2.31 0.39
N SER A 119 -10.80 3.11 0.14
CA SER A 119 -11.70 2.86 -0.98
C SER A 119 -10.99 3.21 -2.29
N THR A 120 -11.09 2.34 -3.28
CA THR A 120 -10.51 2.55 -4.61
C THR A 120 -11.47 3.18 -5.61
N GLY A 121 -12.48 3.85 -5.18
CA GLY A 121 -13.48 4.65 -5.88
C GLY A 121 -13.40 4.78 -7.40
N ARG A 122 -14.33 5.48 -7.99
CA ARG A 122 -14.22 5.88 -9.40
C ARG A 122 -13.18 6.99 -9.50
N GLY A 123 -12.08 6.72 -10.23
CA GLY A 123 -11.06 7.72 -10.52
C GLY A 123 -9.84 7.69 -9.59
N ARG A 124 -9.09 8.78 -9.59
CA ARG A 124 -7.74 8.88 -8.98
C ARG A 124 -7.75 9.03 -7.45
N ASN A 125 -8.92 9.11 -6.84
CA ASN A 125 -9.05 9.47 -5.44
C ASN A 125 -9.21 8.22 -4.59
N LEU A 126 -8.12 7.81 -3.94
CA LEU A 126 -8.19 6.90 -2.82
C LEU A 126 -8.75 7.67 -1.61
N THR A 127 -9.78 7.11 -0.99
CA THR A 127 -10.35 7.67 0.23
C THR A 127 -10.00 6.76 1.40
N LEU A 128 -9.27 7.29 2.39
CA LEU A 128 -8.98 6.56 3.61
C LEU A 128 -10.29 6.31 4.36
N LEU A 129 -10.62 5.04 4.57
CA LEU A 129 -11.82 4.61 5.28
C LEU A 129 -11.53 4.28 6.75
N GLN A 130 -10.42 3.59 6.98
CA GLN A 130 -10.08 3.06 8.30
C GLN A 130 -8.58 2.92 8.44
N GLN A 131 -8.11 3.05 9.67
CA GLN A 131 -6.76 2.67 10.09
C GLN A 131 -6.88 1.59 11.17
N ILE A 132 -6.36 0.41 10.89
CA ILE A 132 -6.33 -0.72 11.81
C ILE A 132 -4.99 -0.67 12.56
N PRO A 133 -4.97 -0.47 13.87
CA PRO A 133 -3.72 -0.48 14.64
C PRO A 133 -2.98 -1.81 14.48
N SER A 134 -1.67 -1.74 14.33
CA SER A 134 -0.80 -2.91 14.20
C SER A 134 0.54 -2.69 14.90
N MET A 135 1.32 -3.75 15.02
CA MET A 135 2.65 -3.70 15.63
C MET A 135 3.72 -3.98 14.58
N GLY A 136 3.88 -3.03 13.65
CA GLY A 136 4.81 -3.18 12.55
C GLY A 136 4.30 -4.13 11.49
N ALA A 137 3.16 -3.79 10.87
CA ALA A 137 2.57 -4.60 9.82
C ALA A 137 3.58 -4.90 8.71
N ALA A 138 3.81 -6.18 8.47
CA ALA A 138 4.75 -6.68 7.47
C ALA A 138 4.05 -7.19 6.22
N ASP A 139 2.84 -7.71 6.40
CA ASP A 139 2.02 -8.22 5.30
C ASP A 139 0.53 -8.09 5.65
N VAL A 140 -0.31 -8.13 4.64
CA VAL A 140 -1.75 -8.10 4.77
C VAL A 140 -2.38 -9.00 3.72
N ALA A 141 -3.38 -9.79 4.14
CA ALA A 141 -4.15 -10.65 3.25
C ALA A 141 -5.64 -10.42 3.45
N VAL A 142 -6.38 -10.38 2.33
CA VAL A 142 -7.84 -10.40 2.33
C VAL A 142 -8.31 -11.72 1.76
N PHE A 143 -9.22 -12.36 2.44
CA PHE A 143 -9.80 -13.64 2.03
C PHE A 143 -11.28 -13.71 2.40
N GLU A 144 -11.96 -14.67 1.82
CA GLU A 144 -13.40 -14.88 2.00
C GLU A 144 -13.67 -16.27 2.58
N ILE A 145 -14.52 -16.33 3.59
CA ILE A 145 -15.06 -17.57 4.14
C ILE A 145 -16.57 -17.36 4.29
N GLU A 146 -17.38 -18.25 3.66
CA GLU A 146 -18.85 -18.23 3.77
C GLU A 146 -19.46 -16.84 3.52
N ASP A 147 -19.10 -16.23 2.38
CA ASP A 147 -19.54 -14.88 1.96
C ASP A 147 -19.14 -13.73 2.91
N GLN A 148 -18.28 -13.99 3.89
CA GLN A 148 -17.71 -12.99 4.79
C GLN A 148 -16.25 -12.69 4.40
N HIS A 149 -15.91 -11.41 4.37
CA HIS A 149 -14.55 -10.97 4.07
C HIS A 149 -13.77 -10.73 5.36
N PHE A 150 -12.55 -11.25 5.38
CA PHE A 150 -11.63 -11.16 6.49
C PHE A 150 -10.33 -10.49 6.07
N VAL A 151 -9.70 -9.82 7.02
CA VAL A 151 -8.36 -9.25 6.86
C VAL A 151 -7.43 -9.94 7.85
N ALA A 152 -6.37 -10.55 7.37
CA ALA A 152 -5.27 -11.03 8.19
C ALA A 152 -4.11 -10.05 8.11
N VAL A 153 -3.48 -9.74 9.23
CA VAL A 153 -2.32 -8.85 9.32
C VAL A 153 -1.17 -9.62 9.95
N ALA A 154 -0.06 -9.73 9.21
CA ALA A 154 1.18 -10.26 9.76
C ALA A 154 1.99 -9.11 10.37
N ASN A 155 2.27 -9.18 11.67
CA ASN A 155 3.10 -8.20 12.36
C ASN A 155 4.55 -8.66 12.42
N ARG A 156 5.48 -7.74 12.21
CA ARG A 156 6.93 -8.02 12.29
C ARG A 156 7.47 -7.92 13.70
N GLN A 157 6.82 -7.13 14.55
CA GLN A 157 7.25 -6.86 15.91
C GLN A 157 6.17 -7.30 16.88
N SER A 158 6.56 -8.04 17.91
CA SER A 158 5.77 -8.18 19.12
C SER A 158 6.07 -7.00 20.05
N ARG A 159 5.11 -6.57 20.85
CA ARG A 159 5.39 -5.65 21.94
C ARG A 159 6.43 -6.30 22.84
N ALA A 160 7.60 -5.68 22.99
CA ALA A 160 8.54 -6.11 24.01
C ALA A 160 7.79 -6.05 25.37
N PRO A 161 7.84 -7.11 26.20
CA PRO A 161 7.28 -7.03 27.54
C PRO A 161 7.91 -5.83 28.27
N ALA A 162 7.10 -5.09 29.02
CA ALA A 162 7.52 -3.86 29.68
C ALA A 162 8.67 -4.07 30.68
N ASP A 163 8.91 -5.32 31.07
CA ASP A 163 9.98 -5.72 31.98
C ASP A 163 10.84 -6.80 31.31
N ALA A 164 11.94 -6.36 30.69
CA ALA A 164 12.91 -7.26 30.02
C ALA A 164 13.66 -8.20 30.99
N SER A 165 13.33 -8.20 32.28
CA SER A 165 13.94 -9.09 33.29
C SER A 165 13.37 -10.52 33.26
N ASP A 166 12.19 -10.76 32.68
CA ASP A 166 11.54 -12.07 32.63
C ASP A 166 11.48 -12.68 31.23
N ALA A 167 12.20 -12.14 30.25
CA ALA A 167 12.13 -12.53 28.84
C ALA A 167 12.93 -13.79 28.49
N ALA A 168 13.26 -14.65 29.44
CA ALA A 168 13.99 -15.89 29.14
C ALA A 168 13.09 -17.10 28.85
N GLU A 169 11.79 -17.02 29.02
CA GLU A 169 10.89 -18.16 28.77
C GLU A 169 9.63 -17.73 28.01
N HIS A 170 9.45 -18.35 26.84
CA HIS A 170 8.27 -18.34 25.96
C HIS A 170 8.11 -17.13 25.04
N ALA A 171 8.85 -17.10 23.96
CA ALA A 171 8.37 -16.52 22.72
C ALA A 171 7.28 -17.45 22.13
N VAL A 172 6.09 -17.44 22.70
CA VAL A 172 4.91 -18.03 22.06
C VAL A 172 4.40 -16.99 21.06
N TYR A 173 4.56 -17.29 19.78
CA TYR A 173 3.90 -16.57 18.71
C TYR A 173 2.41 -16.94 18.73
N ASP A 174 1.69 -16.47 19.71
CA ASP A 174 0.22 -16.51 19.73
C ASP A 174 -0.28 -15.07 19.57
N GLN A 175 -0.21 -14.56 18.38
CA GLN A 175 -0.91 -13.34 18.00
C GLN A 175 -2.28 -13.79 17.51
N GLN A 176 -3.25 -13.79 18.39
CA GLN A 176 -4.65 -13.86 18.01
C GLN A 176 -4.94 -12.65 17.11
N SER A 177 -5.19 -12.91 15.85
CA SER A 177 -5.79 -11.93 14.95
C SER A 177 -7.25 -11.77 15.35
N GLU A 178 -7.58 -10.63 15.96
CA GLU A 178 -8.97 -10.17 16.07
C GLU A 178 -9.40 -9.47 14.80
#